data_dfad66ad526e0c86b1578e622281282e
#
_entry.id   dfad66ad526e0c86b1578e622281282e
#
_cell.length_a   1.000
_cell.length_b   1.000
_cell.length_c   1.000
_cell.angle_alpha   90.00
_cell.angle_beta   90.00
_cell.angle_gamma   90.00
#
_symmetry.space_group_name_H-M   'P 1'
#
loop_
_entity.id
_entity.type
_entity.pdbx_description
1 polymer ?
#
loop_
_entity_poly.entity_id
_entity_poly.type
_entity_poly.pdbx_seq_one_letter_code
_entity_poly.pdbx_strand_id
1 'polypeptide(L)'
;VADKIDWYLANPLTRRERRLGRSPSAWARSFACEDVSVLIVCRGPIRMEAMDVLDEMGVARYGILLSDKDSIVYQQARAPELRRMDAARVHRVRDYSGATTAERAERVADIVAICKAHGYGYVFAGYGFMAESADFVAALEDAGLRFIGPCSHTQRAAGSKDEAKRTALAQGVS
;
A
#
# COMPACT_ATOMS: atom_id res chain seq x y z
N VAL A 1 0.52 14.95 -36.56
CA VAL A 1 1.37 14.45 -35.49
C VAL A 1 0.77 15.05 -34.23
N ALA A 2 0.04 14.25 -33.44
CA ALA A 2 -0.49 14.71 -32.16
C ALA A 2 0.71 15.07 -31.28
N ASP A 3 0.72 16.30 -30.76
CA ASP A 3 1.72 16.73 -29.78
C ASP A 3 1.76 15.71 -28.65
N LYS A 4 2.89 15.04 -28.49
CA LYS A 4 3.10 14.16 -27.34
C LYS A 4 3.02 15.04 -26.10
N ILE A 5 1.96 14.88 -25.34
CA ILE A 5 1.85 15.49 -24.01
C ILE A 5 3.05 14.98 -23.20
N ASP A 6 3.88 15.89 -22.76
CA ASP A 6 4.94 15.55 -21.81
C ASP A 6 4.32 15.30 -20.45
N TRP A 7 3.97 14.05 -20.21
CA TRP A 7 3.34 13.60 -18.96
C TRP A 7 4.17 13.90 -17.74
N TYR A 8 5.50 13.98 -17.90
CA TYR A 8 6.39 14.34 -16.80
C TYR A 8 6.19 15.78 -16.37
N LEU A 9 6.20 16.71 -17.34
CA LEU A 9 5.96 18.14 -17.06
C LEU A 9 4.52 18.43 -16.68
N ALA A 10 3.57 17.68 -17.19
CA ALA A 10 2.15 17.79 -16.85
C ALA A 10 1.82 17.18 -15.48
N ASN A 11 2.69 16.31 -14.95
CA ASN A 11 2.46 15.65 -13.66
C ASN A 11 2.60 16.66 -12.51
N PRO A 12 1.53 16.92 -11.75
CA PRO A 12 1.59 17.86 -10.62
C PRO A 12 2.60 17.44 -9.54
N LEU A 13 2.97 16.16 -9.46
CA LEU A 13 3.98 15.67 -8.51
C LEU A 13 5.37 16.25 -8.76
N THR A 14 5.72 16.61 -10.01
CA THR A 14 7.03 17.21 -10.31
C THR A 14 7.18 18.60 -9.72
N ARG A 15 6.06 19.28 -9.43
CA ARG A 15 6.01 20.60 -8.83
C ARG A 15 5.77 20.57 -7.32
N ARG A 16 5.64 19.38 -6.75
CA ARG A 16 5.38 19.20 -5.33
C ARG A 16 6.60 19.58 -4.51
N GLU A 17 6.42 20.52 -3.59
CA GLU A 17 7.42 20.82 -2.58
C GLU A 17 7.45 19.69 -1.55
N ARG A 18 8.48 18.82 -1.63
CA ARG A 18 8.67 17.69 -0.73
C ARG A 18 9.22 18.13 0.64
N ARG A 19 8.58 19.06 1.27
CA ARG A 19 8.91 19.40 2.67
C ARG A 19 8.05 18.55 3.58
N LEU A 20 8.58 17.42 3.98
CA LEU A 20 7.93 16.53 4.93
C LEU A 20 7.42 17.29 6.15
N GLY A 21 6.15 17.16 6.44
CA GLY A 21 5.54 17.53 7.72
C GLY A 21 5.17 18.99 7.90
N ARG A 22 5.17 19.86 6.86
CA ARG A 22 4.88 21.28 7.04
C ARG A 22 3.54 21.79 6.52
N SER A 23 3.03 21.27 5.46
CA SER A 23 1.64 21.42 5.03
C SER A 23 1.35 20.53 3.81
N PRO A 24 0.12 20.01 3.65
CA PRO A 24 -0.27 19.30 2.45
C PRO A 24 -0.13 20.23 1.23
N SER A 25 0.43 19.72 0.13
CA SER A 25 0.44 20.48 -1.12
C SER A 25 -1.00 20.74 -1.59
N ALA A 26 -1.21 21.83 -2.33
CA ALA A 26 -2.52 22.12 -2.90
C ALA A 26 -3.03 20.97 -3.77
N TRP A 27 -2.12 20.26 -4.43
CA TRP A 27 -2.44 19.08 -5.22
C TRP A 27 -2.95 17.93 -4.34
N ALA A 28 -2.25 17.57 -3.26
CA ALA A 28 -2.68 16.51 -2.37
C ALA A 28 -4.05 16.79 -1.75
N ARG A 29 -4.32 18.04 -1.39
CA ARG A 29 -5.63 18.46 -0.87
C ARG A 29 -6.74 18.52 -1.92
N SER A 30 -6.42 18.45 -3.20
CA SER A 30 -7.43 18.43 -4.27
C SER A 30 -8.17 17.10 -4.38
N PHE A 31 -7.67 16.03 -3.72
CA PHE A 31 -8.34 14.74 -3.67
C PHE A 31 -9.33 14.70 -2.50
N ALA A 32 -10.54 14.26 -2.78
CA ALA A 32 -11.56 14.00 -1.75
C ALA A 32 -11.22 12.68 -1.04
N CYS A 33 -10.44 12.74 0.03
CA CYS A 33 -9.92 11.56 0.75
C CYS A 33 -10.54 11.40 2.15
N GLU A 34 -11.58 12.15 2.48
CA GLU A 34 -12.21 12.14 3.82
C GLU A 34 -12.78 10.76 4.18
N ASP A 35 -13.31 10.04 3.20
CA ASP A 35 -13.88 8.70 3.38
C ASP A 35 -12.86 7.57 3.17
N VAL A 36 -11.61 7.91 2.86
CA VAL A 36 -10.57 6.91 2.63
C VAL A 36 -10.03 6.42 3.97
N SER A 37 -9.98 5.10 4.13
CA SER A 37 -9.40 4.43 5.31
C SER A 37 -8.45 3.33 4.87
N VAL A 38 -7.20 3.38 5.34
CA VAL A 38 -6.09 2.56 4.80
C VAL A 38 -5.45 1.70 5.88
N LEU A 39 -5.26 0.41 5.60
CA LEU A 39 -4.34 -0.43 6.35
C LEU A 39 -3.00 -0.52 5.62
N ILE A 40 -1.93 -0.07 6.26
CA ILE A 40 -0.57 -0.13 5.73
C ILE A 40 0.08 -1.46 6.15
N VAL A 41 0.42 -2.29 5.17
CA VAL A 41 0.94 -3.66 5.35
C VAL A 41 2.43 -3.75 4.98
N CYS A 42 3.15 -2.66 5.00
CA CYS A 42 4.59 -2.65 4.75
C CYS A 42 5.37 -2.23 6.00
N ARG A 43 6.69 -2.38 5.97
CA ARG A 43 7.57 -2.09 7.10
C ARG A 43 8.64 -1.04 6.77
N GLY A 44 9.31 -0.58 7.83
CA GLY A 44 10.49 0.27 7.72
C GLY A 44 10.22 1.63 7.06
N PRO A 45 11.16 2.15 6.29
CA PRO A 45 11.06 3.47 5.68
C PRO A 45 9.82 3.65 4.78
N ILE A 46 9.40 2.59 4.09
CA ILE A 46 8.22 2.64 3.21
C ILE A 46 6.93 2.88 4.01
N ARG A 47 6.82 2.28 5.19
CA ARG A 47 5.68 2.53 6.08
C ARG A 47 5.64 3.99 6.52
N MET A 48 6.78 4.55 6.90
CA MET A 48 6.86 5.95 7.30
C MET A 48 6.52 6.89 6.14
N GLU A 49 7.06 6.65 4.96
CA GLU A 49 6.75 7.43 3.77
C GLU A 49 5.25 7.36 3.43
N ALA A 50 4.65 6.18 3.51
CA ALA A 50 3.22 6.00 3.31
C ALA A 50 2.38 6.81 4.31
N MET A 51 2.76 6.79 5.59
CA MET A 51 2.09 7.59 6.63
C MET A 51 2.20 9.09 6.33
N ASP A 52 3.38 9.57 5.95
CA ASP A 52 3.61 10.98 5.61
C ASP A 52 2.79 11.41 4.39
N VAL A 53 2.70 10.55 3.36
CA VAL A 53 1.87 10.83 2.18
C VAL A 53 0.39 10.84 2.52
N LEU A 54 -0.10 9.89 3.33
CA LEU A 54 -1.50 9.86 3.75
C LEU A 54 -1.85 11.09 4.58
N ASP A 55 -0.97 11.52 5.50
CA ASP A 55 -1.15 12.74 6.28
C ASP A 55 -1.22 13.98 5.36
N GLU A 56 -0.34 14.07 4.36
CA GLU A 56 -0.38 15.15 3.37
C GLU A 56 -1.66 15.17 2.54
N MET A 57 -2.21 13.99 2.22
CA MET A 57 -3.46 13.84 1.48
C MET A 57 -4.71 14.10 2.35
N GLY A 58 -4.53 14.28 3.65
CA GLY A 58 -5.65 14.46 4.59
C GLY A 58 -6.40 13.17 4.92
N VAL A 59 -5.80 12.01 4.68
CA VAL A 59 -6.38 10.72 5.08
C VAL A 59 -6.19 10.52 6.57
N ALA A 60 -7.20 10.85 7.35
CA ALA A 60 -7.14 10.78 8.81
C ALA A 60 -7.26 9.35 9.37
N ARG A 61 -7.81 8.42 8.60
CA ARG A 61 -8.11 7.05 9.04
C ARG A 61 -7.15 6.05 8.39
N TYR A 62 -6.00 5.85 9.01
CA TYR A 62 -5.13 4.73 8.63
C TYR A 62 -4.61 4.00 9.87
N GLY A 63 -4.27 2.73 9.69
CA GLY A 63 -3.59 1.88 10.65
C GLY A 63 -2.40 1.19 10.03
N ILE A 64 -1.57 0.58 10.86
CA ILE A 64 -0.40 -0.17 10.41
C ILE A 64 -0.42 -1.59 10.94
N LEU A 65 0.13 -2.51 10.15
CA LEU A 65 0.56 -3.81 10.68
C LEU A 65 1.96 -3.68 11.29
N LEU A 66 2.13 -4.31 12.43
CA LEU A 66 3.43 -4.46 13.09
C LEU A 66 3.69 -5.95 13.32
N SER A 67 4.69 -6.50 12.65
CA SER A 67 5.04 -7.89 12.90
C SER A 67 5.82 -8.03 14.20
N ASP A 68 5.67 -9.19 14.87
CA ASP A 68 6.44 -9.48 16.07
C ASP A 68 7.94 -9.52 15.79
N LYS A 69 8.33 -9.85 14.56
CA LYS A 69 9.74 -9.80 14.12
C LYS A 69 10.31 -8.39 14.08
N ASP A 70 9.51 -7.38 13.71
CA ASP A 70 9.94 -5.97 13.72
C ASP A 70 10.12 -5.44 15.14
N SER A 71 9.39 -5.97 16.11
CA SER A 71 9.44 -5.55 17.50
C SER A 71 10.78 -5.86 18.16
N ILE A 72 11.53 -6.83 17.65
CA ILE A 72 12.82 -7.25 18.20
C ILE A 72 13.90 -6.17 18.01
N VAL A 73 13.82 -5.39 16.95
CA VAL A 73 14.82 -4.36 16.61
C VAL A 73 14.73 -3.15 17.55
N TYR A 74 13.59 -2.94 18.19
CA TYR A 74 13.31 -1.76 19.02
C TYR A 74 12.95 -2.13 20.46
N GLN A 75 13.70 -3.04 21.07
CA GLN A 75 13.40 -3.52 22.43
C GLN A 75 13.33 -2.41 23.49
N GLN A 76 14.11 -1.35 23.34
CA GLN A 76 14.19 -0.24 24.31
C GLN A 76 13.63 1.09 23.80
N ALA A 77 13.39 1.22 22.51
CA ALA A 77 12.83 2.44 21.91
C ALA A 77 11.70 2.09 20.97
N ARG A 78 10.61 2.83 21.06
CA ARG A 78 9.51 2.69 20.07
C ARG A 78 10.02 3.08 18.69
N ALA A 79 9.71 2.29 17.68
CA ALA A 79 9.91 2.65 16.29
C ALA A 79 9.32 4.05 16.02
N PRO A 80 9.97 4.86 15.18
CA PRO A 80 9.54 6.25 14.96
C PRO A 80 8.06 6.41 14.62
N GLU A 81 7.53 5.54 13.79
CA GLU A 81 6.12 5.53 13.41
C GLU A 81 5.17 5.26 14.58
N LEU A 82 5.59 4.43 15.55
CA LEU A 82 4.77 4.13 16.73
C LEU A 82 4.65 5.30 17.70
N ARG A 83 5.54 6.29 17.61
CA ARG A 83 5.48 7.51 18.42
C ARG A 83 4.39 8.47 17.92
N ARG A 84 4.00 8.34 16.66
CA ARG A 84 3.03 9.22 15.98
C ARG A 84 1.61 8.63 15.97
N MET A 85 1.45 7.35 16.28
CA MET A 85 0.19 6.65 16.14
C MET A 85 -0.46 6.33 17.49
N ASP A 86 -1.78 6.38 17.51
CA ASP A 86 -2.57 5.76 18.54
C ASP A 86 -2.34 4.24 18.54
N ALA A 87 -2.13 3.68 19.71
CA ALA A 87 -1.92 2.24 19.89
C ALA A 87 -3.07 1.40 19.32
N ALA A 88 -4.30 1.92 19.33
CA ALA A 88 -5.47 1.26 18.74
C ALA A 88 -5.40 1.09 17.23
N ARG A 89 -4.51 1.82 16.56
CA ARG A 89 -4.29 1.74 15.10
C ARG A 89 -3.06 0.89 14.73
N VAL A 90 -2.40 0.30 15.70
CA VAL A 90 -1.24 -0.58 15.52
C VAL A 90 -1.68 -2.02 15.71
N HIS A 91 -1.79 -2.76 14.61
CA HIS A 91 -2.27 -4.14 14.62
C HIS A 91 -1.09 -5.09 14.59
N ARG A 92 -0.91 -5.83 15.66
CA ARG A 92 0.19 -6.80 15.76
C ARG A 92 -0.15 -8.09 15.02
N VAL A 93 0.80 -8.56 14.24
CA VAL A 93 0.74 -9.83 13.51
C VAL A 93 2.02 -10.62 13.72
N ARG A 94 1.95 -11.93 13.59
CA ARG A 94 3.10 -12.82 13.75
C ARG A 94 4.21 -12.51 12.75
N ASP A 95 3.82 -12.37 11.49
CA ASP A 95 4.66 -11.96 10.36
C ASP A 95 3.77 -11.45 9.22
N TYR A 96 4.38 -10.92 8.12
CA TYR A 96 3.62 -10.27 7.05
C TYR A 96 3.14 -11.23 5.95
N SER A 97 3.82 -12.36 5.70
CA SER A 97 3.58 -13.16 4.50
C SER A 97 3.52 -14.67 4.70
N GLY A 98 3.93 -15.18 5.89
CA GLY A 98 4.09 -16.61 6.10
C GLY A 98 5.23 -17.22 5.26
N ALA A 99 5.69 -18.40 5.63
CA ALA A 99 6.72 -19.16 4.92
C ALA A 99 6.12 -20.19 3.94
N THR A 100 4.96 -20.73 4.27
CA THR A 100 4.25 -21.74 3.47
C THR A 100 3.00 -21.14 2.82
N THR A 101 2.42 -21.83 1.85
CA THR A 101 1.15 -21.44 1.22
C THR A 101 0.01 -21.38 2.25
N ALA A 102 -0.06 -22.32 3.18
CA ALA A 102 -1.06 -22.33 4.24
C ALA A 102 -0.91 -21.13 5.18
N GLU A 103 0.31 -20.85 5.65
CA GLU A 103 0.59 -19.67 6.48
C GLU A 103 0.29 -18.38 5.74
N ARG A 104 0.56 -18.32 4.44
CA ARG A 104 0.22 -17.15 3.62
C ARG A 104 -1.28 -16.93 3.56
N ALA A 105 -2.07 -17.98 3.37
CA ALA A 105 -3.52 -17.88 3.40
C ALA A 105 -4.04 -17.39 4.76
N GLU A 106 -3.45 -17.86 5.87
CA GLU A 106 -3.77 -17.36 7.21
C GLU A 106 -3.46 -15.86 7.35
N ARG A 107 -2.27 -15.42 6.87
CA ARG A 107 -1.89 -13.98 6.95
C ARG A 107 -2.84 -13.10 6.13
N VAL A 108 -3.27 -13.58 4.96
CA VAL A 108 -4.28 -12.89 4.15
C VAL A 108 -5.60 -12.79 4.90
N ALA A 109 -6.05 -13.88 5.52
CA ALA A 109 -7.27 -13.89 6.33
C ALA A 109 -7.17 -12.93 7.53
N ASP A 110 -6.03 -12.90 8.22
CA ASP A 110 -5.78 -11.96 9.33
C ASP A 110 -5.90 -10.50 8.86
N ILE A 111 -5.30 -10.15 7.71
CA ILE A 111 -5.36 -8.80 7.13
C ILE A 111 -6.81 -8.42 6.81
N VAL A 112 -7.56 -9.32 6.15
CA VAL A 112 -8.97 -9.10 5.83
C VAL A 112 -9.80 -8.92 7.12
N ALA A 113 -9.55 -9.74 8.13
CA ALA A 113 -10.26 -9.64 9.43
C ALA A 113 -9.97 -8.30 10.12
N ILE A 114 -8.71 -7.85 10.15
CA ILE A 114 -8.31 -6.56 10.70
C ILE A 114 -9.00 -5.42 9.94
N CYS A 115 -9.00 -5.46 8.61
CA CYS A 115 -9.67 -4.45 7.80
C CYS A 115 -11.15 -4.34 8.13
N LYS A 116 -11.85 -5.47 8.21
CA LYS A 116 -13.28 -5.50 8.52
C LYS A 116 -13.58 -5.04 9.96
N ALA A 117 -12.78 -5.49 10.93
CA ALA A 117 -12.99 -5.15 12.34
C ALA A 117 -12.75 -3.64 12.61
N HIS A 118 -11.84 -3.00 11.89
CA HIS A 118 -11.46 -1.61 12.12
C HIS A 118 -11.95 -0.65 11.03
N GLY A 119 -12.69 -1.13 10.04
CA GLY A 119 -13.30 -0.32 9.00
C GLY A 119 -12.29 0.27 7.99
N TYR A 120 -11.19 -0.43 7.72
CA TYR A 120 -10.28 -0.06 6.62
C TYR A 120 -10.86 -0.55 5.30
N GLY A 121 -11.07 0.36 4.37
CA GLY A 121 -11.57 0.04 3.03
C GLY A 121 -10.48 -0.22 2.02
N TYR A 122 -9.24 0.18 2.32
CA TYR A 122 -8.09 0.11 1.42
C TYR A 122 -6.90 -0.55 2.09
N VAL A 123 -6.08 -1.24 1.30
CA VAL A 123 -4.84 -1.87 1.76
C VAL A 123 -3.67 -1.38 0.91
N PHE A 124 -2.59 -0.93 1.57
CA PHE A 124 -1.34 -0.54 0.93
C PHE A 124 -0.20 -1.45 1.40
N ALA A 125 0.39 -2.20 0.48
CA ALA A 125 1.46 -3.16 0.79
C ALA A 125 2.87 -2.67 0.46
N GLY A 126 3.01 -1.46 -0.09
CA GLY A 126 4.30 -0.93 -0.51
C GLY A 126 4.89 -1.71 -1.67
N TYR A 127 6.15 -2.12 -1.51
CA TYR A 127 6.83 -3.08 -2.39
C TYR A 127 7.28 -4.30 -1.57
N GLY A 128 7.46 -5.42 -2.22
CA GLY A 128 7.86 -6.67 -1.55
C GLY A 128 6.71 -7.34 -0.78
N PHE A 129 7.05 -8.31 0.07
CA PHE A 129 6.07 -9.19 0.75
C PHE A 129 5.00 -9.72 -0.20
N MET A 130 3.76 -9.31 -0.01
CA MET A 130 2.61 -9.71 -0.82
C MET A 130 2.18 -8.62 -1.83
N ALA A 131 2.96 -7.55 -1.99
CA ALA A 131 2.61 -6.43 -2.88
C ALA A 131 2.44 -6.86 -4.35
N GLU A 132 3.18 -7.88 -4.78
CA GLU A 132 3.13 -8.46 -6.13
C GLU A 132 2.34 -9.78 -6.18
N SER A 133 1.60 -10.12 -5.13
CA SER A 133 0.83 -11.34 -5.05
C SER A 133 -0.59 -11.14 -5.59
N ALA A 134 -0.84 -11.59 -6.80
CA ALA A 134 -2.17 -11.54 -7.40
C ALA A 134 -3.24 -12.27 -6.56
N ASP A 135 -2.86 -13.33 -5.85
CA ASP A 135 -3.78 -14.06 -4.97
C ASP A 135 -4.14 -13.27 -3.71
N PHE A 136 -3.18 -12.52 -3.17
CA PHE A 136 -3.46 -11.59 -2.09
C PHE A 136 -4.44 -10.51 -2.53
N VAL A 137 -4.18 -9.89 -3.67
CA VAL A 137 -5.06 -8.84 -4.20
C VAL A 137 -6.44 -9.39 -4.51
N ALA A 138 -6.55 -10.59 -5.11
CA ALA A 138 -7.83 -11.24 -5.36
C ALA A 138 -8.61 -11.48 -4.06
N ALA A 139 -7.96 -11.94 -3.00
CA ALA A 139 -8.60 -12.17 -1.71
C ALA A 139 -9.12 -10.85 -1.07
N LEU A 140 -8.42 -9.74 -1.27
CA LEU A 140 -8.90 -8.42 -0.85
C LEU A 140 -10.14 -8.01 -1.65
N GLU A 141 -10.08 -8.16 -2.98
CA GLU A 141 -11.19 -7.85 -3.90
C GLU A 141 -12.44 -8.67 -3.54
N ASP A 142 -12.29 -9.97 -3.33
CA ASP A 142 -13.37 -10.88 -2.92
C ASP A 142 -13.98 -10.50 -1.56
N ALA A 143 -13.17 -9.91 -0.68
CA ALA A 143 -13.63 -9.40 0.61
C ALA A 143 -14.28 -8.01 0.54
N GLY A 144 -14.34 -7.39 -0.65
CA GLY A 144 -14.86 -6.04 -0.87
C GLY A 144 -13.87 -4.93 -0.46
N LEU A 145 -12.59 -5.26 -0.31
CA LEU A 145 -11.51 -4.32 0.00
C LEU A 145 -10.80 -3.88 -1.28
N ARG A 146 -10.20 -2.71 -1.26
CA ARG A 146 -9.45 -2.16 -2.39
C ARG A 146 -7.95 -2.20 -2.12
N PHE A 147 -7.21 -2.69 -3.08
CA PHE A 147 -5.75 -2.65 -3.04
C PHE A 147 -5.26 -1.34 -3.66
N ILE A 148 -4.35 -0.64 -2.97
CA ILE A 148 -3.69 0.55 -3.54
C ILE A 148 -2.53 0.04 -4.40
N GLY A 149 -2.84 -0.21 -5.67
CA GLY A 149 -1.95 -0.82 -6.65
C GLY A 149 -2.74 -1.45 -7.81
N PRO A 150 -2.08 -2.25 -8.67
CA PRO A 150 -2.75 -2.95 -9.76
C PRO A 150 -3.76 -3.97 -9.22
N CYS A 151 -4.89 -4.15 -9.92
CA CYS A 151 -5.85 -5.19 -9.59
C CYS A 151 -5.27 -6.60 -9.83
N SER A 152 -5.89 -7.62 -9.24
CA SER A 152 -5.41 -9.01 -9.33
C SER A 152 -5.27 -9.50 -10.77
N HIS A 153 -6.18 -9.12 -11.66
CA HIS A 153 -6.11 -9.44 -13.09
C HIS A 153 -4.85 -8.82 -13.73
N THR A 154 -4.60 -7.54 -13.47
CA THR A 154 -3.42 -6.85 -14.01
C THR A 154 -2.13 -7.45 -13.46
N GLN A 155 -2.09 -7.79 -12.17
CA GLN A 155 -0.92 -8.44 -11.58
C GLN A 155 -0.65 -9.83 -12.19
N ARG A 156 -1.67 -10.63 -12.48
CA ARG A 156 -1.48 -11.92 -13.17
C ARG A 156 -0.98 -11.72 -14.59
N ALA A 157 -1.54 -10.77 -15.33
CA ALA A 157 -1.14 -10.49 -16.70
C ALA A 157 0.29 -9.94 -16.82
N ALA A 158 0.72 -9.11 -15.87
CA ALA A 158 2.04 -8.47 -15.89
C ALA A 158 3.12 -9.28 -15.14
N GLY A 159 2.73 -10.09 -14.15
CA GLY A 159 3.65 -10.82 -13.27
C GLY A 159 4.32 -12.02 -13.92
N SER A 160 3.76 -12.57 -14.99
CA SER A 160 4.38 -13.60 -15.80
C SER A 160 5.14 -12.97 -16.97
N LYS A 161 6.43 -13.23 -17.11
CA LYS A 161 7.24 -12.75 -18.24
C LYS A 161 6.65 -13.15 -19.60
N ASP A 162 6.10 -14.36 -19.69
CA ASP A 162 5.49 -14.88 -20.92
C ASP A 162 4.16 -14.17 -21.24
N GLU A 163 3.33 -13.92 -20.22
CA GLU A 163 2.09 -13.17 -20.38
C GLU A 163 2.37 -11.71 -20.75
N ALA A 164 3.31 -11.07 -20.05
CA ALA A 164 3.71 -9.70 -20.34
C ALA A 164 4.24 -9.57 -21.77
N LYS A 165 5.06 -10.54 -22.23
CA LYS A 165 5.56 -10.58 -23.61
C LYS A 165 4.44 -10.76 -24.62
N ARG A 166 3.50 -11.68 -24.37
CA ARG A 166 2.33 -11.89 -25.25
C ARG A 166 1.48 -10.63 -25.35
N THR A 167 1.22 -9.96 -24.22
CA THR A 167 0.47 -8.72 -24.17
C THR A 167 1.19 -7.61 -24.96
N ALA A 168 2.51 -7.46 -24.77
CA ALA A 168 3.30 -6.50 -25.51
C ALA A 168 3.22 -6.74 -27.02
N LEU A 169 3.44 -7.98 -27.46
CA LEU A 169 3.37 -8.36 -28.87
C LEU A 169 1.97 -8.10 -29.46
N ALA A 170 0.90 -8.39 -28.73
CA ALA A 170 -0.48 -8.12 -29.17
C ALA A 170 -0.77 -6.62 -29.32
N GLN A 171 -0.03 -5.76 -28.62
CA GLN A 171 -0.11 -4.30 -28.72
C GLN A 171 0.93 -3.70 -29.70
N GLY A 172 1.65 -4.54 -30.45
CA GLY A 172 2.65 -4.10 -31.39
C GLY A 172 3.96 -3.57 -30.78
N VAL A 173 4.22 -3.94 -29.52
CA VAL A 173 5.47 -3.60 -28.83
C VAL A 173 6.40 -4.81 -28.93
N SER A 174 7.60 -4.62 -29.50
CA SER A 174 8.64 -5.65 -29.66
C SER A 174 9.67 -5.59 -28.55
#